data_5b64a5aed47b90dcb109f5ea60d6ee47
#
_entry.id   5b64a5aed47b90dcb109f5ea60d6ee47
#
_cell.length_a   1.000
_cell.length_b   1.000
_cell.length_c   1.000
_cell.angle_alpha   90.00
_cell.angle_beta   90.00
_cell.angle_gamma   90.00
#
_symmetry.space_group_name_H-M   'P 1'
#
loop_
_entity.id
_entity.type
_entity.pdbx_description
1 polymer ?
#
loop_
_entity_poly.entity_id
_entity_poly.type
_entity_poly.pdbx_seq_one_letter_code
_entity_poly.pdbx_strand_id
1 'polypeptide(L)'
;MFAEARRSGRDGLVVSGHHNTNRITHLRQPLAFLLGAESGKVLAKFRTPLPTVEVVPRIWRRESEVLRAVTGHVGEVPRCLADFDTWSLHGYLDGRALADENPAGRLGDARLLELAEFFARLAGVPADELPPLPADWPDEGDSQGFLVWLAGFAERQVHQPNRSRFGLLFNAVGVPVDAVDRFMTAAPRLTDRPFCLLHTDVHRANVVVVSGPGGGHLSVIDWELALYGDPLHDLATHLVRMNYDKSEHDLMTRLWTEAMRRAGHEDMTDGMDVDLPVYLGFEYAQSVFPDVMRAALSLPAHPGEQDLTEAAGQVSRALRRAREPLGLTAKMPDVRDVSEALREWHAADRAAR
;
A
#
# COMPACT_ATOMS: atom_id res chain seq x y z
N MET A 1 -29.67 11.68 -5.79
CA MET A 1 -30.12 12.66 -6.79
C MET A 1 -29.22 13.89 -6.90
N PHE A 2 -28.99 14.72 -5.85
CA PHE A 2 -28.11 15.90 -5.97
C PHE A 2 -26.63 15.56 -6.22
N ALA A 3 -26.10 14.53 -5.63
CA ALA A 3 -24.71 14.09 -5.82
C ALA A 3 -24.52 13.39 -7.18
N GLU A 4 -25.51 12.64 -7.66
CA GLU A 4 -25.48 12.05 -9.01
C GLU A 4 -25.58 13.09 -10.13
N ALA A 5 -26.38 14.15 -9.94
CA ALA A 5 -26.44 15.24 -10.90
C ALA A 5 -25.11 16.00 -11.05
N ARG A 6 -24.27 16.03 -10.00
CA ARG A 6 -22.93 16.61 -10.04
C ARG A 6 -21.84 15.64 -10.52
N ARG A 7 -22.11 14.34 -10.51
CA ARG A 7 -21.22 13.32 -11.09
C ARG A 7 -20.97 13.55 -12.58
N SER A 8 -21.95 14.09 -13.28
CA SER A 8 -21.86 14.42 -14.70
C SER A 8 -21.42 15.88 -14.98
N GLY A 9 -21.28 16.72 -13.95
CA GLY A 9 -20.85 18.12 -14.08
C GLY A 9 -19.33 18.26 -14.19
N ARG A 10 -18.87 19.20 -15.04
CA ARG A 10 -17.47 19.50 -15.29
C ARG A 10 -16.73 20.23 -14.16
N ASP A 11 -17.38 20.50 -13.02
CA ASP A 11 -16.83 21.27 -11.90
C ASP A 11 -16.24 20.37 -10.83
N GLY A 12 -14.93 20.22 -10.83
CA GLY A 12 -14.15 19.55 -9.81
C GLY A 12 -12.78 19.08 -10.33
N LEU A 13 -11.75 19.22 -9.50
CA LEU A 13 -10.43 18.69 -9.80
C LEU A 13 -10.48 17.16 -9.72
N VAL A 14 -10.17 16.48 -10.83
CA VAL A 14 -10.03 15.02 -10.84
C VAL A 14 -8.63 14.66 -10.38
N VAL A 15 -8.55 13.89 -9.30
CA VAL A 15 -7.30 13.32 -8.79
C VAL A 15 -7.37 11.82 -9.05
N SER A 16 -6.50 11.31 -9.92
CA SER A 16 -6.43 9.88 -10.20
C SER A 16 -5.72 9.16 -9.06
N GLY A 17 -6.46 8.32 -8.32
CA GLY A 17 -5.86 7.31 -7.45
C GLY A 17 -5.44 6.07 -8.27
N HIS A 18 -4.66 5.17 -7.70
CA HIS A 18 -4.25 3.94 -8.39
C HIS A 18 -5.44 3.00 -8.70
N HIS A 19 -6.49 3.03 -7.89
CA HIS A 19 -7.62 2.10 -7.98
C HIS A 19 -8.97 2.77 -8.14
N ASN A 20 -9.11 4.03 -7.72
CA ASN A 20 -10.36 4.76 -7.73
C ASN A 20 -10.23 6.11 -8.44
N THR A 21 -11.31 6.54 -9.06
CA THR A 21 -11.41 7.92 -9.56
C THR A 21 -11.86 8.82 -8.43
N ASN A 22 -11.01 9.73 -8.01
CA ASN A 22 -11.27 10.70 -6.96
C ASN A 22 -11.61 12.06 -7.58
N ARG A 23 -12.60 12.76 -7.01
CA ARG A 23 -12.96 14.10 -7.43
C ARG A 23 -13.10 15.03 -6.23
N ILE A 24 -12.31 16.08 -6.17
CA ILE A 24 -12.46 17.14 -5.18
C ILE A 24 -13.55 18.09 -5.67
N THR A 25 -14.56 18.34 -4.83
CA THR A 25 -15.65 19.25 -5.14
C THR A 25 -16.02 20.10 -3.93
N HIS A 26 -16.70 21.22 -4.17
CA HIS A 26 -17.22 22.07 -3.12
C HIS A 26 -18.71 21.78 -2.89
N LEU A 27 -19.09 21.56 -1.63
CA LEU A 27 -20.51 21.53 -1.23
C LEU A 27 -21.03 22.94 -1.00
N ARG A 28 -22.29 23.19 -1.37
CA ARG A 28 -22.97 24.42 -0.98
C ARG A 28 -23.20 24.42 0.53
N GLN A 29 -23.09 25.60 1.15
CA GLN A 29 -23.15 25.80 2.60
C GLN A 29 -24.26 25.01 3.32
N PRO A 30 -25.52 25.00 2.89
CA PRO A 30 -26.58 24.24 3.59
C PRO A 30 -26.29 22.74 3.62
N LEU A 31 -25.75 22.18 2.52
CA LEU A 31 -25.43 20.74 2.43
C LEU A 31 -24.12 20.41 3.18
N ALA A 32 -23.14 21.30 3.12
CA ALA A 32 -21.89 21.16 3.89
C ALA A 32 -22.19 21.11 5.39
N PHE A 33 -23.00 22.03 5.89
CA PHE A 33 -23.43 22.05 7.29
C PHE A 33 -24.21 20.78 7.68
N LEU A 34 -25.17 20.35 6.84
CA LEU A 34 -25.96 19.14 7.10
C LEU A 34 -25.11 17.87 7.19
N LEU A 35 -24.03 17.80 6.41
CA LEU A 35 -23.09 16.66 6.39
C LEU A 35 -21.92 16.83 7.36
N GLY A 36 -21.83 17.94 8.09
CA GLY A 36 -20.73 18.22 9.01
C GLY A 36 -19.38 18.43 8.30
N ALA A 37 -19.39 18.94 7.06
CA ALA A 37 -18.19 19.27 6.30
C ALA A 37 -17.68 20.65 6.71
N GLU A 38 -16.64 20.70 7.52
CA GLU A 38 -16.11 21.94 8.12
C GLU A 38 -15.58 22.94 7.08
N SER A 39 -14.88 22.47 6.05
CA SER A 39 -14.25 23.33 5.03
C SER A 39 -15.11 23.58 3.78
N GLY A 40 -16.28 22.94 3.68
CA GLY A 40 -17.08 22.96 2.45
C GLY A 40 -16.43 22.22 1.26
N LYS A 41 -15.16 21.87 1.33
CA LYS A 41 -14.48 20.98 0.39
C LYS A 41 -14.74 19.52 0.79
N VAL A 42 -14.96 18.68 -0.18
CA VAL A 42 -15.15 17.25 0.02
C VAL A 42 -14.47 16.46 -1.08
N LEU A 43 -14.04 15.26 -0.76
CA LEU A 43 -13.50 14.30 -1.69
C LEU A 43 -14.59 13.27 -2.03
N ALA A 44 -15.01 13.22 -3.29
CA ALA A 44 -15.87 12.16 -3.79
C ALA A 44 -15.00 11.05 -4.37
N LYS A 45 -14.98 9.89 -3.68
CA LYS A 45 -14.33 8.66 -4.16
C LYS A 45 -15.36 7.83 -4.93
N PHE A 46 -15.10 7.60 -6.21
CA PHE A 46 -15.92 6.74 -7.06
C PHE A 46 -15.30 5.36 -7.14
N ARG A 47 -16.03 4.35 -6.70
CA ARG A 47 -15.65 2.94 -6.79
C ARG A 47 -15.83 2.43 -8.23
N THR A 48 -15.19 3.09 -9.18
CA THR A 48 -15.13 2.61 -10.56
C THR A 48 -13.87 1.75 -10.63
N PRO A 49 -13.99 0.42 -10.81
CA PRO A 49 -12.81 -0.42 -10.94
C PRO A 49 -12.01 0.07 -12.13
N LEU A 50 -10.83 0.61 -11.87
CA LEU A 50 -9.85 0.78 -12.93
C LEU A 50 -9.39 -0.63 -13.33
N PRO A 51 -9.07 -0.90 -14.61
CA PRO A 51 -8.55 -2.19 -15.05
C PRO A 51 -7.09 -2.35 -14.58
N THR A 52 -6.90 -2.35 -13.27
CA THR A 52 -5.61 -2.56 -12.61
C THR A 52 -5.57 -3.95 -12.03
N VAL A 53 -4.41 -4.58 -12.08
CA VAL A 53 -4.20 -5.86 -11.40
C VAL A 53 -4.27 -5.59 -9.90
N GLU A 54 -5.18 -6.27 -9.20
CA GLU A 54 -5.24 -6.23 -7.75
C GLU A 54 -4.02 -6.96 -7.20
N VAL A 55 -3.11 -6.24 -6.59
CA VAL A 55 -1.80 -6.76 -6.15
C VAL A 55 -1.65 -6.79 -4.64
N VAL A 56 -2.61 -6.22 -3.90
CA VAL A 56 -2.66 -6.15 -2.44
C VAL A 56 -4.07 -6.56 -1.99
N PRO A 57 -4.21 -7.34 -0.92
CA PRO A 57 -5.52 -7.78 -0.46
C PRO A 57 -6.39 -6.61 0.00
N ARG A 58 -7.68 -6.70 -0.30
CA ARG A 58 -8.74 -5.81 0.19
C ARG A 58 -9.77 -6.67 0.90
N ILE A 59 -9.59 -6.84 2.20
CA ILE A 59 -10.50 -7.67 3.00
C ILE A 59 -11.82 -6.98 3.31
N TRP A 60 -11.81 -5.65 3.38
CA TRP A 60 -13.00 -4.84 3.58
C TRP A 60 -13.37 -4.10 2.30
N ARG A 61 -14.60 -4.31 1.83
CA ARG A 61 -15.06 -3.76 0.56
C ARG A 61 -15.23 -2.24 0.58
N ARG A 62 -15.40 -1.65 1.76
CA ARG A 62 -15.74 -0.23 1.93
C ARG A 62 -14.77 0.43 2.89
N GLU A 63 -13.93 1.29 2.36
CA GLU A 63 -13.05 2.15 3.17
C GLU A 63 -13.85 2.93 4.24
N SER A 64 -15.09 3.31 3.95
CA SER A 64 -15.99 4.00 4.88
C SER A 64 -16.26 3.23 6.17
N GLU A 65 -16.24 1.91 6.16
CA GLU A 65 -16.42 1.07 7.34
C GLU A 65 -15.20 1.15 8.24
N VAL A 66 -14.00 1.06 7.65
CA VAL A 66 -12.73 1.24 8.35
C VAL A 66 -12.61 2.65 8.92
N LEU A 67 -12.92 3.68 8.13
CA LEU A 67 -12.86 5.07 8.58
C LEU A 67 -13.77 5.36 9.79
N ARG A 68 -14.92 4.69 9.88
CA ARG A 68 -15.79 4.83 11.08
C ARG A 68 -15.15 4.21 12.31
N ALA A 69 -14.51 3.04 12.17
CA ALA A 69 -13.84 2.37 13.27
C ALA A 69 -12.63 3.17 13.77
N VAL A 70 -11.84 3.77 12.86
CA VAL A 70 -10.64 4.53 13.26
C VAL A 70 -10.94 5.94 13.76
N THR A 71 -12.11 6.49 13.43
CA THR A 71 -12.50 7.83 13.86
C THR A 71 -12.60 7.90 15.38
N GLY A 72 -11.81 8.76 15.99
CA GLY A 72 -11.74 8.91 17.47
C GLY A 72 -10.56 8.17 18.12
N HIS A 73 -9.93 7.21 17.44
CA HIS A 73 -8.77 6.47 17.94
C HIS A 73 -7.44 6.95 17.36
N VAL A 74 -7.41 7.25 16.06
CA VAL A 74 -6.17 7.45 15.31
C VAL A 74 -5.80 8.92 15.10
N GLY A 75 -6.60 9.83 15.61
CA GLY A 75 -6.41 11.26 15.43
C GLY A 75 -7.15 11.77 14.18
N GLU A 76 -6.58 12.72 13.45
CA GLU A 76 -7.25 13.31 12.30
C GLU A 76 -7.17 12.39 11.08
N VAL A 77 -8.32 11.85 10.70
CA VAL A 77 -8.49 11.02 9.50
C VAL A 77 -9.64 11.58 8.66
N PRO A 78 -9.69 11.31 7.34
CA PRO A 78 -10.79 11.75 6.50
C PRO A 78 -12.12 11.19 7.02
N ARG A 79 -13.04 12.03 7.46
CA ARG A 79 -14.37 11.59 7.91
C ARG A 79 -15.19 11.11 6.72
N CYS A 80 -15.80 9.94 6.82
CA CYS A 80 -16.81 9.52 5.87
C CYS A 80 -18.12 10.29 6.13
N LEU A 81 -18.46 11.20 5.24
CA LEU A 81 -19.63 12.07 5.34
C LEU A 81 -20.91 11.41 4.78
N ALA A 82 -20.75 10.61 3.75
CA ALA A 82 -21.84 9.83 3.15
C ALA A 82 -21.26 8.63 2.40
N ASP A 83 -21.97 7.52 2.42
CA ASP A 83 -21.58 6.27 1.76
C ASP A 83 -22.74 5.74 0.90
N PHE A 84 -22.45 5.47 -0.36
CA PHE A 84 -23.38 4.95 -1.36
C PHE A 84 -22.78 3.70 -2.02
N ASP A 85 -23.58 2.91 -2.71
CA ASP A 85 -23.11 1.64 -3.29
C ASP A 85 -21.91 1.78 -4.23
N THR A 86 -21.89 2.83 -5.04
CA THR A 86 -20.86 3.02 -6.09
C THR A 86 -19.87 4.15 -5.81
N TRP A 87 -20.04 4.90 -4.74
CA TRP A 87 -19.19 6.03 -4.39
C TRP A 87 -19.37 6.43 -2.92
N SER A 88 -18.41 7.14 -2.36
CA SER A 88 -18.49 7.72 -1.02
C SER A 88 -18.03 9.17 -1.02
N LEU A 89 -18.47 9.92 -0.02
CA LEU A 89 -18.12 11.30 0.19
C LEU A 89 -17.32 11.42 1.48
N HIS A 90 -16.12 11.93 1.36
CA HIS A 90 -15.18 12.09 2.47
C HIS A 90 -14.91 13.57 2.74
N GLY A 91 -14.64 13.92 3.98
CA GLY A 91 -14.09 15.22 4.35
C GLY A 91 -12.75 15.42 3.64
N TYR A 92 -12.50 16.62 3.14
CA TYR A 92 -11.23 16.97 2.54
C TYR A 92 -10.29 17.51 3.61
N LEU A 93 -9.11 16.94 3.72
CA LEU A 93 -8.04 17.45 4.57
C LEU A 93 -7.30 18.55 3.82
N ASP A 94 -7.30 19.76 4.35
CA ASP A 94 -6.65 20.91 3.72
C ASP A 94 -5.16 20.89 4.08
N GLY A 95 -4.39 20.25 3.22
CA GLY A 95 -2.96 20.02 3.41
C GLY A 95 -2.28 19.66 2.09
N ARG A 96 -1.00 19.33 2.17
CA ARG A 96 -0.20 18.88 1.03
C ARG A 96 0.31 17.48 1.30
N ALA A 97 0.27 16.62 0.28
CA ALA A 97 0.89 15.30 0.39
C ALA A 97 2.39 15.44 0.67
N LEU A 98 2.92 14.59 1.52
CA LEU A 98 4.34 14.57 1.82
C LEU A 98 5.18 14.30 0.56
N ALA A 99 4.63 13.57 -0.42
CA ALA A 99 5.24 13.38 -1.73
C ALA A 99 5.44 14.68 -2.52
N ASP A 100 4.55 15.67 -2.34
CA ASP A 100 4.65 16.97 -3.01
C ASP A 100 5.60 17.93 -2.28
N GLU A 101 5.67 17.84 -0.95
CA GLU A 101 6.55 18.68 -0.13
C GLU A 101 7.99 18.15 -0.12
N ASN A 102 8.15 16.85 -0.01
CA ASN A 102 9.44 16.18 0.13
C ASN A 102 9.43 14.82 -0.59
N PRO A 103 9.53 14.77 -1.93
CA PRO A 103 9.36 13.52 -2.70
C PRO A 103 10.45 12.48 -2.42
N ALA A 104 11.66 12.89 -2.08
CA ALA A 104 12.80 11.99 -1.90
C ALA A 104 13.79 12.40 -0.80
N GLY A 105 13.55 13.52 -0.12
CA GLY A 105 14.43 14.01 0.94
C GLY A 105 14.17 13.33 2.29
N ARG A 106 15.06 13.58 3.24
CA ARG A 106 14.88 13.12 4.63
C ARG A 106 13.69 13.82 5.29
N LEU A 107 12.94 13.06 6.11
CA LEU A 107 11.78 13.59 6.82
C LEU A 107 12.13 14.35 8.10
N GLY A 108 13.22 13.97 8.73
CA GLY A 108 13.61 14.45 10.05
C GLY A 108 12.87 13.78 11.21
N ASP A 109 13.50 13.85 12.38
CA ASP A 109 13.13 13.06 13.56
C ASP A 109 11.69 13.31 14.05
N ALA A 110 11.22 14.56 13.98
CA ALA A 110 9.86 14.91 14.43
C ALA A 110 8.77 14.24 13.60
N ARG A 111 8.94 14.17 12.28
CA ARG A 111 7.98 13.51 11.38
C ARG A 111 8.03 11.99 11.53
N LEU A 112 9.22 11.43 11.74
CA LEU A 112 9.37 9.99 12.01
C LEU A 112 8.71 9.61 13.33
N LEU A 113 8.86 10.42 14.37
CA LEU A 113 8.18 10.20 15.65
C LEU A 113 6.66 10.26 15.51
N GLU A 114 6.14 11.24 14.78
CA GLU A 114 4.70 11.37 14.52
C GLU A 114 4.11 10.16 13.79
N LEU A 115 4.86 9.61 12.81
CA LEU A 115 4.50 8.36 12.12
C LEU A 115 4.56 7.14 13.06
N ALA A 116 5.57 7.05 13.91
CA ALA A 116 5.67 5.97 14.88
C ALA A 116 4.50 5.99 15.88
N GLU A 117 4.12 7.17 16.35
CA GLU A 117 2.95 7.36 17.22
C GLU A 117 1.62 7.07 16.50
N PHE A 118 1.54 7.31 15.19
CA PHE A 118 0.40 6.89 14.38
C PHE A 118 0.23 5.36 14.40
N PHE A 119 1.28 4.58 14.19
CA PHE A 119 1.22 3.11 14.28
C PHE A 119 0.82 2.62 15.67
N ALA A 120 1.32 3.26 16.72
CA ALA A 120 0.93 2.91 18.09
C ALA A 120 -0.55 3.19 18.37
N ARG A 121 -1.12 4.24 17.76
CA ARG A 121 -2.57 4.50 17.83
C ARG A 121 -3.38 3.47 17.04
N LEU A 122 -2.88 2.97 15.90
CA LEU A 122 -3.53 1.85 15.17
C LEU A 122 -3.64 0.61 16.03
N ALA A 123 -2.57 0.28 16.75
CA ALA A 123 -2.55 -0.87 17.67
C ALA A 123 -3.59 -0.77 18.80
N GLY A 124 -3.98 0.45 19.15
CA GLY A 124 -5.01 0.70 20.16
C GLY A 124 -6.46 0.71 19.67
N VAL A 125 -6.72 0.49 18.37
CA VAL A 125 -8.10 0.41 17.84
C VAL A 125 -8.73 -0.93 18.25
N PRO A 126 -9.88 -0.91 18.94
CA PRO A 126 -10.54 -2.15 19.37
C PRO A 126 -10.96 -3.04 18.20
N ALA A 127 -10.61 -4.32 18.26
CA ALA A 127 -10.92 -5.26 17.19
C ALA A 127 -12.43 -5.45 16.93
N ASP A 128 -13.25 -5.31 17.98
CA ASP A 128 -14.71 -5.43 17.92
C ASP A 128 -15.40 -4.22 17.25
N GLU A 129 -14.68 -3.12 17.05
CA GLU A 129 -15.16 -1.97 16.27
C GLU A 129 -14.85 -2.12 14.77
N LEU A 130 -14.01 -3.08 14.38
CA LEU A 130 -13.62 -3.31 12.99
C LEU A 130 -14.71 -4.09 12.24
N PRO A 131 -14.81 -3.93 10.91
CA PRO A 131 -15.72 -4.73 10.10
C PRO A 131 -15.35 -6.23 10.19
N PRO A 132 -16.32 -7.14 9.95
CA PRO A 132 -16.06 -8.58 10.01
C PRO A 132 -14.90 -9.01 9.11
N LEU A 133 -14.09 -9.93 9.62
CA LEU A 133 -12.98 -10.54 8.87
C LEU A 133 -13.50 -11.63 7.93
N PRO A 134 -12.78 -11.96 6.84
CA PRO A 134 -13.06 -13.12 6.00
C PRO A 134 -13.08 -14.43 6.80
N ALA A 135 -13.88 -15.40 6.37
CA ALA A 135 -14.02 -16.68 7.10
C ALA A 135 -12.73 -17.53 7.08
N ASP A 136 -11.82 -17.29 6.16
CA ASP A 136 -10.52 -17.94 6.03
C ASP A 136 -9.37 -17.08 6.59
N TRP A 137 -9.71 -16.05 7.38
CA TRP A 137 -8.70 -15.20 8.02
C TRP A 137 -7.96 -15.98 9.11
N PRO A 138 -6.65 -15.77 9.29
CA PRO A 138 -5.87 -16.40 10.35
C PRO A 138 -6.43 -16.11 11.74
N ASP A 139 -6.23 -17.06 12.66
CA ASP A 139 -6.61 -16.87 14.05
C ASP A 139 -5.84 -15.72 14.70
N GLU A 140 -6.45 -15.11 15.73
CA GLU A 140 -5.82 -14.02 16.49
C GLU A 140 -4.46 -14.46 17.04
N GLY A 141 -3.43 -13.67 16.72
CA GLY A 141 -2.06 -13.90 17.17
C GLY A 141 -1.26 -14.90 16.32
N ASP A 142 -1.86 -15.60 15.35
CA ASP A 142 -1.15 -16.52 14.46
C ASP A 142 -0.38 -15.76 13.37
N SER A 143 0.76 -15.16 13.74
CA SER A 143 1.63 -14.43 12.81
C SER A 143 2.12 -15.28 11.65
N GLN A 144 2.36 -16.56 11.88
CA GLN A 144 2.76 -17.50 10.81
C GLN A 144 1.60 -17.75 9.85
N GLY A 145 0.40 -18.00 10.34
CA GLY A 145 -0.80 -18.14 9.52
C GLY A 145 -1.10 -16.89 8.71
N PHE A 146 -0.88 -15.70 9.29
CA PHE A 146 -1.04 -14.43 8.59
C PHE A 146 -0.05 -14.28 7.41
N LEU A 147 1.23 -14.61 7.60
CA LEU A 147 2.21 -14.61 6.50
C LEU A 147 1.85 -15.65 5.42
N VAL A 148 1.40 -16.85 5.81
CA VAL A 148 0.94 -17.90 4.87
C VAL A 148 -0.26 -17.41 4.07
N TRP A 149 -1.21 -16.72 4.72
CA TRP A 149 -2.39 -16.17 4.05
C TRP A 149 -1.99 -15.10 3.01
N LEU A 150 -1.10 -14.16 3.38
CA LEU A 150 -0.58 -13.11 2.49
C LEU A 150 0.18 -13.71 1.29
N ALA A 151 1.05 -14.68 1.54
CA ALA A 151 1.79 -15.39 0.50
C ALA A 151 0.85 -16.14 -0.45
N GLY A 152 -0.17 -16.81 0.10
CA GLY A 152 -1.22 -17.46 -0.64
C GLY A 152 -2.04 -16.49 -1.50
N PHE A 153 -2.32 -15.29 -1.02
CA PHE A 153 -2.96 -14.23 -1.80
C PHE A 153 -2.07 -13.83 -2.99
N ALA A 154 -0.79 -13.53 -2.75
CA ALA A 154 0.15 -13.15 -3.80
C ALA A 154 0.25 -14.23 -4.89
N GLU A 155 0.25 -15.50 -4.53
CA GLU A 155 0.27 -16.61 -5.50
C GLU A 155 -1.07 -16.71 -6.26
N ARG A 156 -2.20 -16.84 -5.55
CA ARG A 156 -3.51 -17.16 -6.15
C ARG A 156 -4.16 -15.99 -6.86
N GLN A 157 -3.96 -14.74 -6.40
CA GLN A 157 -4.62 -13.55 -6.92
C GLN A 157 -3.73 -12.69 -7.82
N VAL A 158 -2.40 -12.77 -7.65
CA VAL A 158 -1.47 -11.95 -8.43
C VAL A 158 -0.69 -12.78 -9.44
N HIS A 159 0.05 -13.79 -8.99
CA HIS A 159 0.94 -14.55 -9.86
C HIS A 159 0.17 -15.47 -10.83
N GLN A 160 -0.63 -16.40 -10.33
CA GLN A 160 -1.32 -17.41 -11.16
C GLN A 160 -2.24 -16.81 -12.23
N PRO A 161 -3.13 -15.83 -11.95
CA PRO A 161 -4.02 -15.29 -12.96
C PRO A 161 -3.28 -14.55 -14.08
N ASN A 162 -2.09 -14.03 -13.79
CA ASN A 162 -1.29 -13.26 -14.74
C ASN A 162 -0.28 -14.10 -15.54
N ARG A 163 -0.11 -15.39 -15.21
CA ARG A 163 0.84 -16.29 -15.90
C ARG A 163 0.56 -16.48 -17.38
N SER A 164 -0.70 -16.52 -17.79
CA SER A 164 -1.06 -16.66 -19.21
C SER A 164 -0.52 -15.50 -20.05
N ARG A 165 -0.49 -14.29 -19.50
CA ARG A 165 -0.05 -13.07 -20.19
C ARG A 165 1.41 -12.75 -19.95
N PHE A 166 1.91 -12.93 -18.72
CA PHE A 166 3.23 -12.49 -18.31
C PHE A 166 4.23 -13.62 -18.01
N GLY A 167 3.80 -14.90 -18.05
CA GLY A 167 4.64 -16.02 -17.62
C GLY A 167 5.95 -16.15 -18.40
N LEU A 168 5.92 -15.93 -19.72
CA LEU A 168 7.14 -15.93 -20.52
C LEU A 168 8.08 -14.78 -20.11
N LEU A 169 7.54 -13.59 -19.84
CA LEU A 169 8.33 -12.46 -19.36
C LEU A 169 8.93 -12.74 -17.97
N PHE A 170 8.13 -13.27 -17.03
CA PHE A 170 8.64 -13.64 -15.69
C PHE A 170 9.83 -14.61 -15.82
N ASN A 171 9.70 -15.65 -16.64
CA ASN A 171 10.79 -16.60 -16.86
C ASN A 171 12.02 -15.94 -17.50
N ALA A 172 11.81 -15.10 -18.52
CA ALA A 172 12.91 -14.43 -19.24
C ALA A 172 13.70 -13.46 -18.33
N VAL A 173 13.01 -12.78 -17.39
CA VAL A 173 13.69 -11.91 -16.44
C VAL A 173 14.17 -12.63 -15.16
N GLY A 174 13.97 -13.95 -15.07
CA GLY A 174 14.51 -14.79 -14.00
C GLY A 174 13.65 -14.86 -12.73
N VAL A 175 12.35 -14.54 -12.80
CA VAL A 175 11.41 -14.79 -11.70
C VAL A 175 11.02 -16.27 -11.71
N PRO A 176 11.28 -17.01 -10.61
CA PRO A 176 10.95 -18.44 -10.57
C PRO A 176 9.44 -18.68 -10.59
N VAL A 177 9.02 -19.76 -11.21
CA VAL A 177 7.61 -20.18 -11.25
C VAL A 177 7.07 -20.52 -9.85
N ASP A 178 7.94 -20.93 -8.95
CA ASP A 178 7.72 -21.33 -7.57
C ASP A 178 8.26 -20.26 -6.56
N ALA A 179 8.29 -19.00 -6.96
CA ALA A 179 8.89 -17.91 -6.17
C ALA A 179 8.30 -17.82 -4.77
N VAL A 180 6.97 -17.90 -4.64
CA VAL A 180 6.28 -17.81 -3.34
C VAL A 180 6.61 -19.03 -2.47
N ASP A 181 6.60 -20.24 -3.04
CA ASP A 181 6.95 -21.47 -2.30
C ASP A 181 8.41 -21.44 -1.82
N ARG A 182 9.33 -20.92 -2.64
CA ARG A 182 10.74 -20.72 -2.24
C ARG A 182 10.86 -19.77 -1.06
N PHE A 183 10.17 -18.63 -1.12
CA PHE A 183 10.15 -17.69 0.00
C PHE A 183 9.63 -18.35 1.27
N MET A 184 8.48 -19.01 1.21
CA MET A 184 7.87 -19.66 2.37
C MET A 184 8.71 -20.81 2.94
N THR A 185 9.44 -21.53 2.07
CA THR A 185 10.35 -22.61 2.51
C THR A 185 11.60 -22.06 3.20
N ALA A 186 12.08 -20.90 2.78
CA ALA A 186 13.28 -20.27 3.34
C ALA A 186 13.01 -19.43 4.59
N ALA A 187 11.77 -18.90 4.73
CA ALA A 187 11.38 -18.07 5.84
C ALA A 187 11.40 -18.87 7.16
N PRO A 188 12.02 -18.35 8.24
CA PRO A 188 11.90 -18.95 9.56
C PRO A 188 10.45 -18.86 10.06
N ARG A 189 10.11 -19.68 11.06
CA ARG A 189 8.81 -19.55 11.73
C ARG A 189 8.79 -18.23 12.51
N LEU A 190 7.68 -17.50 12.36
CA LEU A 190 7.45 -16.26 13.08
C LEU A 190 7.06 -16.48 14.53
N THR A 191 7.36 -15.52 15.36
CA THR A 191 6.87 -15.41 16.73
C THR A 191 5.41 -14.96 16.69
N ASP A 192 4.55 -15.64 17.44
CA ASP A 192 3.16 -15.26 17.61
C ASP A 192 3.08 -13.97 18.44
N ARG A 193 2.24 -13.01 18.01
CA ARG A 193 2.03 -11.72 18.69
C ARG A 193 0.60 -11.21 18.45
N PRO A 194 0.06 -10.40 19.37
CA PRO A 194 -1.29 -9.83 19.19
C PRO A 194 -1.43 -9.11 17.85
N PHE A 195 -2.58 -9.30 17.21
CA PHE A 195 -2.93 -8.60 15.99
C PHE A 195 -3.49 -7.21 16.28
N CYS A 196 -3.41 -6.33 15.30
CA CYS A 196 -4.02 -5.01 15.35
C CYS A 196 -4.50 -4.56 13.99
N LEU A 197 -5.17 -3.42 13.94
CA LEU A 197 -5.48 -2.74 12.70
C LEU A 197 -4.19 -2.28 12.02
N LEU A 198 -4.06 -2.59 10.74
CA LEU A 198 -2.96 -2.21 9.86
C LEU A 198 -3.47 -1.28 8.77
N HIS A 199 -2.69 -0.28 8.39
CA HIS A 199 -3.01 0.56 7.22
C HIS A 199 -2.49 -0.04 5.91
N THR A 200 -1.34 -0.68 5.94
CA THR A 200 -0.59 -1.36 4.85
C THR A 200 -0.18 -0.50 3.66
N ASP A 201 -0.47 0.80 3.68
CA ASP A 201 -0.13 1.71 2.57
C ASP A 201 0.35 3.09 3.05
N VAL A 202 1.04 3.15 4.20
CA VAL A 202 1.60 4.40 4.74
C VAL A 202 2.86 4.78 3.95
N HIS A 203 2.69 5.64 2.95
CA HIS A 203 3.80 6.18 2.15
C HIS A 203 3.60 7.67 1.86
N ARG A 204 4.60 8.33 1.28
CA ARG A 204 4.62 9.80 1.11
C ARG A 204 3.40 10.39 0.40
N ALA A 205 2.76 9.67 -0.52
CA ALA A 205 1.56 10.15 -1.19
C ALA A 205 0.29 10.02 -0.34
N ASN A 206 0.28 9.09 0.62
CA ASN A 206 -0.84 8.86 1.54
C ASN A 206 -0.68 9.55 2.90
N VAL A 207 0.40 10.30 3.09
CA VAL A 207 0.62 11.12 4.27
C VAL A 207 0.46 12.59 3.89
N VAL A 208 -0.52 13.25 4.50
CA VAL A 208 -0.85 14.67 4.28
C VAL A 208 -0.33 15.50 5.42
N VAL A 209 0.42 16.55 5.13
CA VAL A 209 0.81 17.58 6.08
C VAL A 209 -0.33 18.59 6.16
N VAL A 210 -1.13 18.48 7.22
CA VAL A 210 -2.26 19.40 7.47
C VAL A 210 -1.74 20.63 8.18
N SER A 211 -2.08 21.82 7.67
CA SER A 211 -1.65 23.09 8.26
C SER A 211 -2.34 23.34 9.58
N GLY A 212 -1.59 23.73 10.59
CA GLY A 212 -2.15 24.02 11.92
C GLY A 212 -1.25 24.92 12.78
N PRO A 213 -1.74 25.40 13.93
CA PRO A 213 -0.92 26.12 14.89
C PRO A 213 0.25 25.25 15.38
N GLY A 214 1.48 25.71 15.20
CA GLY A 214 2.67 24.99 15.64
C GLY A 214 3.43 24.22 14.56
N GLY A 215 3.07 24.37 13.27
CA GLY A 215 3.85 23.81 12.16
C GLY A 215 3.16 22.68 11.39
N GLY A 216 1.91 22.41 11.70
CA GLY A 216 1.13 21.35 11.06
C GLY A 216 1.39 19.96 11.67
N HIS A 217 0.52 19.01 11.35
CA HIS A 217 0.58 17.62 11.79
C HIS A 217 0.36 16.67 10.62
N LEU A 218 0.70 15.40 10.79
CA LEU A 218 0.49 14.38 9.78
C LEU A 218 -0.90 13.75 9.91
N SER A 219 -1.55 13.58 8.78
CA SER A 219 -2.77 12.78 8.65
C SER A 219 -2.57 11.72 7.57
N VAL A 220 -3.02 10.51 7.83
CA VAL A 220 -2.91 9.40 6.88
C VAL A 220 -4.25 9.18 6.18
N ILE A 221 -4.21 9.07 4.86
CA ILE A 221 -5.36 8.91 3.98
C ILE A 221 -5.28 7.60 3.21
N ASP A 222 -6.37 7.21 2.54
CA ASP A 222 -6.46 6.04 1.66
C ASP A 222 -6.40 4.70 2.40
N TRP A 223 -7.45 4.45 3.19
CA TRP A 223 -7.61 3.29 4.07
C TRP A 223 -8.15 2.03 3.35
N GLU A 224 -8.23 2.06 2.02
CA GLU A 224 -8.85 0.97 1.25
C GLU A 224 -8.09 -0.36 1.30
N LEU A 225 -6.82 -0.34 1.71
CA LEU A 225 -5.95 -1.51 1.85
C LEU A 225 -5.79 -1.95 3.31
N ALA A 226 -6.54 -1.37 4.24
CA ALA A 226 -6.43 -1.71 5.65
C ALA A 226 -6.70 -3.20 5.90
N LEU A 227 -5.93 -3.79 6.82
CA LEU A 227 -6.02 -5.18 7.25
C LEU A 227 -6.11 -5.27 8.78
N TYR A 228 -6.35 -6.46 9.29
CA TYR A 228 -6.19 -6.80 10.70
C TYR A 228 -5.17 -7.93 10.82
N GLY A 229 -4.02 -7.71 11.48
CA GLY A 229 -2.96 -8.72 11.48
C GLY A 229 -1.73 -8.32 12.27
N ASP A 230 -0.63 -8.95 11.94
CA ASP A 230 0.66 -8.74 12.59
C ASP A 230 1.21 -7.31 12.34
N PRO A 231 1.43 -6.51 13.40
CA PRO A 231 1.90 -5.12 13.28
C PRO A 231 3.25 -4.97 12.56
N LEU A 232 4.10 -5.99 12.57
CA LEU A 232 5.38 -5.93 11.84
C LEU A 232 5.20 -5.92 10.32
N HIS A 233 4.08 -6.45 9.79
CA HIS A 233 3.78 -6.33 8.37
C HIS A 233 3.54 -4.88 7.96
N ASP A 234 2.79 -4.10 8.76
CA ASP A 234 2.56 -2.68 8.46
C ASP A 234 3.85 -1.86 8.55
N LEU A 235 4.68 -2.12 9.58
CA LEU A 235 5.99 -1.50 9.68
C LEU A 235 6.88 -1.84 8.48
N ALA A 236 6.95 -3.12 8.07
CA ALA A 236 7.76 -3.56 6.93
C ALA A 236 7.30 -2.89 5.62
N THR A 237 5.99 -2.88 5.36
CA THR A 237 5.39 -2.21 4.20
C THR A 237 5.74 -0.72 4.18
N HIS A 238 5.61 -0.05 5.31
CA HIS A 238 5.99 1.35 5.48
C HIS A 238 7.48 1.59 5.18
N LEU A 239 8.38 0.83 5.79
CA LEU A 239 9.82 0.96 5.58
C LEU A 239 10.23 0.78 4.12
N VAL A 240 9.62 -0.20 3.42
CA VAL A 240 9.89 -0.45 2.00
C VAL A 240 9.37 0.68 1.11
N ARG A 241 8.15 1.18 1.36
CA ARG A 241 7.48 2.16 0.49
C ARG A 241 7.94 3.60 0.71
N MET A 242 8.37 3.94 1.93
CA MET A 242 8.93 5.27 2.23
C MET A 242 10.29 5.51 1.58
N ASN A 243 11.01 4.43 1.24
CA ASN A 243 12.34 4.48 0.64
C ASN A 243 13.32 5.33 1.46
N TYR A 244 13.34 5.12 2.76
CA TYR A 244 14.25 5.77 3.69
C TYR A 244 15.71 5.46 3.39
N ASP A 245 16.61 6.38 3.70
CA ASP A 245 18.01 6.02 3.83
C ASP A 245 18.22 5.10 5.04
N LYS A 246 19.40 4.47 5.13
CA LYS A 246 19.67 3.53 6.23
C LYS A 246 19.49 4.17 7.61
N SER A 247 19.87 5.43 7.79
CA SER A 247 19.80 6.08 9.08
C SER A 247 18.36 6.41 9.49
N GLU A 248 17.50 6.82 8.55
CA GLU A 248 16.07 7.02 8.81
C GLU A 248 15.33 5.69 9.00
N HIS A 249 15.70 4.66 8.23
CA HIS A 249 15.15 3.32 8.42
C HIS A 249 15.43 2.80 9.84
N ASP A 250 16.68 2.85 10.28
CA ASP A 250 17.07 2.40 11.62
C ASP A 250 16.42 3.28 12.72
N LEU A 251 16.26 4.58 12.49
CA LEU A 251 15.60 5.49 13.41
C LEU A 251 14.09 5.21 13.49
N MET A 252 13.41 5.07 12.34
CA MET A 252 11.99 4.76 12.29
C MET A 252 11.66 3.46 13.03
N THR A 253 12.47 2.42 12.82
CA THR A 253 12.34 1.13 13.51
C THR A 253 12.44 1.29 15.03
N ARG A 254 13.42 2.06 15.54
CA ARG A 254 13.55 2.34 16.98
C ARG A 254 12.39 3.16 17.53
N LEU A 255 12.00 4.22 16.82
CA LEU A 255 10.89 5.10 17.24
C LEU A 255 9.56 4.33 17.29
N TRP A 256 9.32 3.44 16.31
CA TRP A 256 8.15 2.58 16.28
C TRP A 256 8.13 1.66 17.51
N THR A 257 9.23 0.96 17.80
CA THR A 257 9.35 0.08 18.97
C THR A 257 9.08 0.85 20.28
N GLU A 258 9.64 2.06 20.39
CA GLU A 258 9.47 2.90 21.57
C GLU A 258 8.02 3.44 21.69
N ALA A 259 7.38 3.80 20.57
CA ALA A 259 5.99 4.26 20.54
C ALA A 259 5.04 3.13 20.96
N MET A 260 5.23 1.90 20.44
CA MET A 260 4.45 0.73 20.83
C MET A 260 4.57 0.45 22.33
N ARG A 261 5.77 0.46 22.89
CA ARG A 261 5.99 0.26 24.34
C ARG A 261 5.34 1.35 25.17
N ARG A 262 5.48 2.61 24.79
CA ARG A 262 4.85 3.74 25.49
C ARG A 262 3.32 3.66 25.50
N ALA A 263 2.75 3.12 24.44
CA ALA A 263 1.31 2.91 24.32
C ALA A 263 0.79 1.65 25.06
N GLY A 264 1.68 0.83 25.63
CA GLY A 264 1.31 -0.39 26.35
C GLY A 264 1.17 -1.63 25.44
N HIS A 265 1.73 -1.60 24.23
CA HIS A 265 1.71 -2.67 23.24
C HIS A 265 3.10 -3.32 23.10
N GLU A 266 3.78 -3.57 24.22
CA GLU A 266 5.14 -4.12 24.22
C GLU A 266 5.18 -5.53 23.60
N ASP A 267 4.20 -6.35 23.87
CA ASP A 267 4.03 -7.70 23.34
C ASP A 267 3.93 -7.77 21.82
N MET A 268 3.46 -6.70 21.18
CA MET A 268 3.47 -6.55 19.70
C MET A 268 4.87 -6.36 19.12
N THR A 269 5.90 -6.18 19.95
CA THR A 269 7.30 -6.04 19.51
C THR A 269 8.10 -7.35 19.69
N ASP A 270 7.48 -8.40 20.22
CA ASP A 270 8.16 -9.67 20.49
C ASP A 270 8.71 -10.31 19.20
N GLY A 271 9.92 -10.84 19.26
CA GLY A 271 10.56 -11.50 18.13
C GLY A 271 10.96 -10.58 16.95
N MET A 272 10.76 -9.27 17.07
CA MET A 272 10.94 -8.29 15.98
C MET A 272 12.30 -8.38 15.28
N ASP A 273 13.39 -8.63 16.01
CA ASP A 273 14.75 -8.68 15.44
C ASP A 273 14.89 -9.79 14.37
N VAL A 274 14.12 -10.87 14.50
CA VAL A 274 14.09 -12.01 13.58
C VAL A 274 12.98 -11.83 12.53
N ASP A 275 11.80 -11.38 12.94
CA ASP A 275 10.58 -11.44 12.15
C ASP A 275 10.40 -10.23 11.21
N LEU A 276 10.86 -9.04 11.59
CA LEU A 276 10.83 -7.88 10.70
C LEU A 276 11.61 -8.10 9.40
N PRO A 277 12.83 -8.69 9.41
CA PRO A 277 13.50 -9.11 8.18
C PRO A 277 12.69 -10.06 7.30
N VAL A 278 11.87 -10.95 7.89
CA VAL A 278 10.99 -11.85 7.12
C VAL A 278 9.90 -11.06 6.40
N TYR A 279 9.22 -10.14 7.08
CA TYR A 279 8.21 -9.29 6.44
C TYR A 279 8.80 -8.34 5.39
N LEU A 280 9.99 -7.78 5.62
CA LEU A 280 10.72 -7.01 4.59
C LEU A 280 11.04 -7.88 3.37
N GLY A 281 11.48 -9.11 3.60
CA GLY A 281 11.73 -10.10 2.55
C GLY A 281 10.44 -10.43 1.78
N PHE A 282 9.32 -10.60 2.48
CA PHE A 282 8.01 -10.82 1.87
C PHE A 282 7.59 -9.65 0.97
N GLU A 283 7.73 -8.41 1.46
CA GLU A 283 7.42 -7.21 0.66
C GLU A 283 8.23 -7.16 -0.64
N TYR A 284 9.52 -7.49 -0.60
CA TYR A 284 10.34 -7.56 -1.80
C TYR A 284 9.98 -8.73 -2.70
N ALA A 285 9.66 -9.90 -2.15
CA ALA A 285 9.29 -11.08 -2.91
C ALA A 285 7.95 -10.89 -3.66
N GLN A 286 6.93 -10.39 -2.96
CA GLN A 286 5.61 -10.16 -3.58
C GLN A 286 5.63 -9.04 -4.61
N SER A 287 6.43 -7.99 -4.42
CA SER A 287 6.46 -6.83 -5.31
C SER A 287 7.05 -7.13 -6.68
N VAL A 288 7.84 -8.19 -6.82
CA VAL A 288 8.45 -8.58 -8.11
C VAL A 288 7.40 -8.76 -9.21
N PHE A 289 6.28 -9.43 -8.90
CA PHE A 289 5.24 -9.68 -9.91
C PHE A 289 4.60 -8.38 -10.42
N PRO A 290 4.02 -7.53 -9.56
CA PRO A 290 3.43 -6.27 -10.01
C PRO A 290 4.45 -5.31 -10.61
N ASP A 291 5.70 -5.29 -10.14
CA ASP A 291 6.72 -4.39 -10.68
C ASP A 291 7.12 -4.78 -12.11
N VAL A 292 7.28 -6.08 -12.40
CA VAL A 292 7.50 -6.57 -13.77
C VAL A 292 6.30 -6.26 -14.67
N MET A 293 5.08 -6.51 -14.19
CA MET A 293 3.85 -6.24 -14.95
C MET A 293 3.68 -4.75 -15.23
N ARG A 294 3.86 -3.88 -14.23
CA ARG A 294 3.75 -2.42 -14.38
C ARG A 294 4.79 -1.88 -15.35
N ALA A 295 6.05 -2.32 -15.24
CA ALA A 295 7.10 -1.93 -16.17
C ALA A 295 6.76 -2.32 -17.61
N ALA A 296 6.24 -3.52 -17.82
CA ALA A 296 5.81 -3.99 -19.14
C ALA A 296 4.60 -3.20 -19.68
N LEU A 297 3.59 -2.96 -18.84
CA LEU A 297 2.37 -2.22 -19.19
C LEU A 297 2.58 -0.72 -19.38
N SER A 298 3.62 -0.13 -18.81
CA SER A 298 3.96 1.29 -18.98
C SER A 298 4.58 1.60 -20.35
N LEU A 299 4.98 0.59 -21.12
CA LEU A 299 5.56 0.80 -22.43
C LEU A 299 4.54 1.42 -23.40
N PRO A 300 4.90 2.48 -24.12
CA PRO A 300 4.04 3.11 -25.12
C PRO A 300 3.78 2.16 -26.31
N ALA A 301 2.83 2.53 -27.17
CA ALA A 301 2.46 1.71 -28.33
C ALA A 301 3.66 1.37 -29.26
N HIS A 302 4.63 2.25 -29.34
CA HIS A 302 5.88 2.08 -30.10
C HIS A 302 7.05 2.49 -29.18
N PRO A 303 7.54 1.57 -28.30
CA PRO A 303 8.59 1.90 -27.36
C PRO A 303 9.93 2.12 -28.04
N GLY A 304 10.58 3.23 -27.73
CA GLY A 304 11.97 3.49 -28.10
C GLY A 304 12.95 2.81 -27.16
N GLU A 305 14.25 2.90 -27.46
CA GLU A 305 15.31 2.33 -26.62
C GLU A 305 15.33 2.94 -25.20
N GLN A 306 14.98 4.21 -25.08
CA GLN A 306 14.90 4.88 -23.77
C GLN A 306 13.77 4.28 -22.91
N ASP A 307 12.57 4.12 -23.48
CA ASP A 307 11.41 3.55 -22.75
C ASP A 307 11.73 2.13 -22.26
N LEU A 308 12.36 1.32 -23.11
CA LEU A 308 12.77 -0.05 -22.76
C LEU A 308 13.85 -0.07 -21.69
N THR A 309 14.82 0.86 -21.74
CA THR A 309 15.89 0.97 -20.75
C THR A 309 15.35 1.40 -19.39
N GLU A 310 14.42 2.35 -19.36
CA GLU A 310 13.77 2.79 -18.13
C GLU A 310 12.94 1.68 -17.49
N ALA A 311 12.12 1.00 -18.28
CA ALA A 311 11.33 -0.16 -17.83
C ALA A 311 12.23 -1.30 -17.33
N ALA A 312 13.29 -1.64 -18.07
CA ALA A 312 14.27 -2.63 -17.65
C ALA A 312 15.00 -2.25 -16.36
N GLY A 313 15.28 -0.97 -16.17
CA GLY A 313 15.83 -0.45 -14.92
C GLY A 313 14.89 -0.66 -13.73
N GLN A 314 13.58 -0.52 -13.91
CA GLN A 314 12.57 -0.79 -12.88
C GLN A 314 12.55 -2.29 -12.52
N VAL A 315 12.45 -3.18 -13.51
CA VAL A 315 12.49 -4.63 -13.33
C VAL A 315 13.79 -5.06 -12.61
N SER A 316 14.94 -4.56 -13.06
CA SER A 316 16.24 -4.91 -12.46
C SER A 316 16.34 -4.46 -10.99
N ARG A 317 15.70 -3.34 -10.60
CA ARG A 317 15.64 -2.92 -9.19
C ARG A 317 14.78 -3.88 -8.36
N ALA A 318 13.61 -4.26 -8.86
CA ALA A 318 12.72 -5.20 -8.19
C ALA A 318 13.41 -6.56 -7.97
N LEU A 319 14.03 -7.12 -9.02
CA LEU A 319 14.78 -8.38 -8.93
C LEU A 319 15.94 -8.32 -7.93
N ARG A 320 16.68 -7.21 -7.89
CA ARG A 320 17.78 -7.05 -6.91
C ARG A 320 17.28 -7.06 -5.47
N ARG A 321 16.15 -6.40 -5.18
CA ARG A 321 15.54 -6.39 -3.85
C ARG A 321 15.04 -7.78 -3.44
N ALA A 322 14.44 -8.50 -4.39
CA ALA A 322 13.90 -9.84 -4.16
C ALA A 322 14.95 -10.97 -4.24
N ARG A 323 16.21 -10.65 -4.54
CA ARG A 323 17.24 -11.66 -4.79
C ARG A 323 17.44 -12.61 -3.61
N GLU A 324 17.64 -12.07 -2.44
CA GLU A 324 17.85 -12.85 -1.21
C GLU A 324 16.57 -13.56 -0.77
N PRO A 325 15.42 -12.87 -0.63
CA PRO A 325 14.16 -13.50 -0.24
C PRO A 325 13.70 -14.65 -1.15
N LEU A 326 13.96 -14.55 -2.44
CA LEU A 326 13.59 -15.59 -3.41
C LEU A 326 14.71 -16.61 -3.70
N GLY A 327 15.83 -16.50 -3.02
CA GLY A 327 16.97 -17.40 -3.25
C GLY A 327 17.47 -17.41 -4.69
N LEU A 328 17.48 -16.24 -5.37
CA LEU A 328 17.93 -16.15 -6.76
C LEU A 328 19.45 -16.31 -6.84
N THR A 329 19.90 -17.55 -7.01
CA THR A 329 21.32 -17.90 -7.06
C THR A 329 21.93 -17.75 -8.46
N ALA A 330 21.11 -17.80 -9.50
CA ALA A 330 21.54 -17.62 -10.88
C ALA A 330 22.10 -16.20 -11.12
N LYS A 331 22.91 -16.06 -12.17
CA LYS A 331 23.35 -14.75 -12.64
C LYS A 331 22.12 -13.92 -13.01
N MET A 332 21.96 -12.78 -12.33
CA MET A 332 20.89 -11.85 -12.64
C MET A 332 21.03 -11.36 -14.09
N PRO A 333 19.90 -11.27 -14.84
CA PRO A 333 19.93 -10.70 -16.17
C PRO A 333 20.39 -9.24 -16.08
N ASP A 334 21.20 -8.82 -17.04
CA ASP A 334 21.57 -7.41 -17.12
C ASP A 334 20.43 -6.55 -17.70
N VAL A 335 20.59 -5.23 -17.68
CA VAL A 335 19.54 -4.30 -18.18
C VAL A 335 19.23 -4.54 -19.65
N ARG A 336 20.21 -4.98 -20.44
CA ARG A 336 20.04 -5.27 -21.87
C ARG A 336 19.19 -6.52 -22.07
N ASP A 337 19.49 -7.59 -21.34
CA ASP A 337 18.72 -8.84 -21.37
C ASP A 337 17.25 -8.58 -21.00
N VAL A 338 17.01 -7.78 -19.94
CA VAL A 338 15.68 -7.39 -19.50
C VAL A 338 14.97 -6.52 -20.55
N SER A 339 15.68 -5.57 -21.19
CA SER A 339 15.11 -4.75 -22.26
C SER A 339 14.67 -5.59 -23.45
N GLU A 340 15.45 -6.61 -23.81
CA GLU A 340 15.10 -7.53 -24.90
C GLU A 340 13.87 -8.37 -24.55
N ALA A 341 13.81 -8.93 -23.35
CA ALA A 341 12.64 -9.66 -22.85
C ALA A 341 11.36 -8.80 -22.85
N LEU A 342 11.45 -7.53 -22.45
CA LEU A 342 10.34 -6.57 -22.50
C LEU A 342 9.91 -6.25 -23.93
N ARG A 343 10.85 -6.11 -24.85
CA ARG A 343 10.56 -5.86 -26.27
C ARG A 343 9.82 -7.04 -26.90
N GLU A 344 10.30 -8.27 -26.67
CA GLU A 344 9.68 -9.49 -27.16
C GLU A 344 8.27 -9.67 -26.60
N TRP A 345 8.11 -9.49 -25.28
CA TRP A 345 6.81 -9.57 -24.65
C TRP A 345 5.84 -8.52 -25.22
N HIS A 346 6.28 -7.26 -25.35
CA HIS A 346 5.45 -6.18 -25.89
C HIS A 346 4.97 -6.47 -27.32
N ALA A 347 5.84 -6.98 -28.18
CA ALA A 347 5.48 -7.36 -29.55
C ALA A 347 4.44 -8.50 -29.56
N ALA A 348 4.62 -9.52 -28.71
CA ALA A 348 3.70 -10.65 -28.59
C ALA A 348 2.34 -10.24 -28.00
N ASP A 349 2.30 -9.43 -26.95
CA ASP A 349 1.06 -8.94 -26.31
C ASP A 349 0.23 -8.08 -27.28
N ARG A 350 0.88 -7.29 -28.13
CA ARG A 350 0.17 -6.50 -29.16
C ARG A 350 -0.35 -7.35 -30.31
N ALA A 351 0.36 -8.39 -30.69
CA ALA A 351 -0.10 -9.30 -31.75
C ALA A 351 -1.29 -10.16 -31.30
N ALA A 352 -1.46 -10.35 -29.98
CA ALA A 352 -2.54 -11.15 -29.40
C ALA A 352 -3.85 -10.35 -29.15
N ARG A 353 -3.80 -9.00 -29.25
CA ARG A 353 -4.95 -8.08 -29.10
C ARG A 353 -5.59 -7.76 -30.45
#